data_25b6522e1fb1c27fd2cc19ef8819416a
#
_entry.id   25b6522e1fb1c27fd2cc19ef8819416a
#
_cell.length_a   1.000
_cell.length_b   1.000
_cell.length_c   1.000
_cell.angle_alpha   90.00
_cell.angle_beta   90.00
_cell.angle_gamma   90.00
#
_symmetry.space_group_name_H-M   'P 1'
#
loop_
_entity.id
_entity.type
_entity.pdbx_description
1 polymer ?
#
loop_
_entity_poly.entity_id
_entity_poly.type
_entity_poly.pdbx_seq_one_letter_code
_entity_poly.pdbx_strand_id
1 'polypeptide(L)'
;MENQSVIQVKNLSKKFGSFEAVKDVSFTVNKGDVFGFLGPNGAGKSTTIRCLLSLIKPNSGKIELFGKSLATDRTEILRNVGSIIEKPDFYKYLSAQKNLEIFARISGASVTQKEIAEMLDFVGLGNRAKDRVKGFSHGMKQRLGIAQTLLHKPDLIVLDEPTTGLDPQGIIEIRNLILRLKTEQNKTILLSSHQLSEIELIANRMVIINQGRSIVEGNVQELLNNEETVVRVEIDSSDKAIELIKNHLQISTVDRISDSVFEVVMVKHRVPELSKLFVEAGLHIQAIEPKRKLEDYFIKIIQS
;
A
#
# COMPACT_ATOMS: atom_id res chain seq x y z
N MET A 1 23.12 10.57 2.29
CA MET A 1 23.12 9.70 1.10
C MET A 1 21.99 10.21 0.22
N GLU A 2 22.28 10.65 -1.01
CA GLU A 2 21.22 11.06 -1.94
C GLU A 2 20.29 9.86 -2.18
N ASN A 3 18.99 10.06 -1.96
CA ASN A 3 17.97 9.05 -2.20
C ASN A 3 17.88 8.79 -3.70
N GLN A 4 18.52 7.72 -4.16
CA GLN A 4 18.49 7.31 -5.58
C GLN A 4 17.06 6.94 -5.97
N SER A 5 16.47 7.72 -6.87
CA SER A 5 15.14 7.46 -7.42
C SER A 5 15.16 6.19 -8.30
N VAL A 6 14.26 5.25 -8.02
CA VAL A 6 14.02 4.05 -8.84
C VAL A 6 12.86 4.25 -9.81
N ILE A 7 11.81 4.95 -9.40
CA ILE A 7 10.71 5.36 -10.28
C ILE A 7 10.53 6.87 -10.17
N GLN A 8 10.43 7.54 -11.30
CA GLN A 8 10.02 8.94 -11.38
C GLN A 8 8.92 9.08 -12.43
N VAL A 9 7.76 9.54 -12.01
CA VAL A 9 6.61 9.82 -12.87
C VAL A 9 6.34 11.31 -12.81
N LYS A 10 6.21 11.96 -13.99
CA LYS A 10 5.93 13.39 -14.10
C LYS A 10 4.77 13.63 -15.05
N ASN A 11 3.72 14.27 -14.53
CA ASN A 11 2.56 14.77 -15.27
C ASN A 11 1.90 13.68 -16.15
N LEU A 12 1.81 12.44 -15.62
CA LEU A 12 1.28 11.29 -16.33
C LEU A 12 -0.23 11.45 -16.55
N SER A 13 -0.67 11.33 -17.82
CA SER A 13 -2.08 11.32 -18.14
C SER A 13 -2.45 10.18 -19.08
N LYS A 14 -3.63 9.58 -18.85
CA LYS A 14 -4.18 8.51 -19.68
C LYS A 14 -5.69 8.67 -19.87
N LYS A 15 -6.13 8.66 -21.12
CA LYS A 15 -7.54 8.70 -21.55
C LYS A 15 -7.91 7.44 -22.29
N PHE A 16 -9.16 7.01 -22.12
CA PHE A 16 -9.83 5.97 -22.90
C PHE A 16 -11.11 6.59 -23.52
N GLY A 17 -11.04 6.94 -24.79
CA GLY A 17 -12.08 7.77 -25.41
C GLY A 17 -12.22 9.11 -24.68
N SER A 18 -13.42 9.41 -24.19
CA SER A 18 -13.71 10.62 -23.39
C SER A 18 -13.37 10.47 -21.90
N PHE A 19 -13.18 9.25 -21.42
CA PHE A 19 -12.88 8.98 -20.01
C PHE A 19 -11.40 9.19 -19.68
N GLU A 20 -11.10 10.08 -18.77
CA GLU A 20 -9.76 10.42 -18.31
C GLU A 20 -9.43 9.65 -17.02
N ALA A 21 -8.78 8.49 -17.18
CA ALA A 21 -8.49 7.57 -16.08
C ALA A 21 -7.31 8.02 -15.20
N VAL A 22 -6.34 8.77 -15.77
CA VAL A 22 -5.20 9.34 -15.06
C VAL A 22 -5.04 10.78 -15.55
N LYS A 23 -4.91 11.72 -14.61
CA LYS A 23 -4.91 13.18 -14.83
C LYS A 23 -3.75 13.81 -14.08
N ASP A 24 -2.64 14.02 -14.79
CA ASP A 24 -1.49 14.75 -14.26
C ASP A 24 -0.89 14.13 -12.98
N VAL A 25 -0.77 12.80 -12.95
CA VAL A 25 -0.20 12.08 -11.80
C VAL A 25 1.32 12.20 -11.81
N SER A 26 1.87 12.62 -10.67
CA SER A 26 3.32 12.72 -10.45
C SER A 26 3.68 12.08 -9.12
N PHE A 27 4.76 11.27 -9.06
CA PHE A 27 5.28 10.69 -7.83
C PHE A 27 6.69 10.12 -8.04
N THR A 28 7.39 9.87 -6.91
CA THR A 28 8.76 9.33 -6.90
C THR A 28 8.91 8.20 -5.91
N VAL A 29 9.49 7.07 -6.37
CA VAL A 29 9.85 5.93 -5.52
C VAL A 29 11.37 5.84 -5.42
N ASN A 30 11.89 5.81 -4.21
CA ASN A 30 13.32 5.71 -3.97
C ASN A 30 13.76 4.25 -3.77
N LYS A 31 15.05 3.99 -3.96
CA LYS A 31 15.65 2.67 -3.73
C LYS A 31 15.41 2.21 -2.29
N GLY A 32 14.93 0.98 -2.14
CA GLY A 32 14.62 0.38 -0.83
C GLY A 32 13.28 0.80 -0.23
N ASP A 33 12.48 1.63 -0.94
CA ASP A 33 11.12 1.92 -0.50
C ASP A 33 10.21 0.68 -0.61
N VAL A 34 9.30 0.56 0.33
CA VAL A 34 8.00 -0.06 0.12
C VAL A 34 7.02 1.06 -0.07
N PHE A 35 6.67 1.35 -1.31
CA PHE A 35 5.87 2.51 -1.69
C PHE A 35 4.41 2.11 -1.91
N GLY A 36 3.52 2.70 -1.13
CA GLY A 36 2.08 2.49 -1.21
C GLY A 36 1.42 3.39 -2.26
N PHE A 37 0.66 2.80 -3.17
CA PHE A 37 -0.16 3.51 -4.14
C PHE A 37 -1.62 3.38 -3.74
N LEU A 38 -2.11 4.30 -2.90
CA LEU A 38 -3.39 4.22 -2.20
C LEU A 38 -4.49 4.99 -2.95
N GLY A 39 -5.69 4.43 -3.00
CA GLY A 39 -6.86 5.11 -3.57
C GLY A 39 -8.07 4.19 -3.71
N PRO A 40 -9.28 4.73 -3.84
CA PRO A 40 -10.49 3.95 -4.03
C PRO A 40 -10.49 3.18 -5.35
N ASN A 41 -11.44 2.28 -5.51
CA ASN A 41 -11.65 1.60 -6.78
C ASN A 41 -12.01 2.62 -7.85
N GLY A 42 -11.39 2.51 -9.02
CA GLY A 42 -11.57 3.48 -10.11
C GLY A 42 -10.70 4.75 -10.00
N ALA A 43 -9.89 4.92 -8.96
CA ALA A 43 -9.02 6.10 -8.80
C ALA A 43 -7.88 6.22 -9.85
N GLY A 44 -7.64 5.20 -10.67
CA GLY A 44 -6.58 5.19 -11.68
C GLY A 44 -5.35 4.37 -11.31
N LYS A 45 -5.35 3.64 -10.16
CA LYS A 45 -4.20 2.84 -9.67
C LYS A 45 -3.67 1.87 -10.72
N SER A 46 -4.47 0.88 -11.10
CA SER A 46 -4.06 -0.15 -12.07
C SER A 46 -3.74 0.43 -13.45
N THR A 47 -4.41 1.52 -13.86
CA THR A 47 -4.09 2.24 -15.10
C THR A 47 -2.68 2.85 -15.04
N THR A 48 -2.33 3.49 -13.94
CA THR A 48 -0.99 4.06 -13.73
C THR A 48 0.07 2.95 -13.72
N ILE A 49 -0.18 1.84 -13.00
CA ILE A 49 0.72 0.68 -12.97
C ILE A 49 0.90 0.08 -14.37
N ARG A 50 -0.17 -0.06 -15.15
CA ARG A 50 -0.07 -0.54 -16.55
C ARG A 50 0.73 0.40 -17.45
N CYS A 51 0.67 1.72 -17.22
CA CYS A 51 1.54 2.68 -17.92
C CYS A 51 3.01 2.50 -17.51
N LEU A 52 3.29 2.35 -16.20
CA LEU A 52 4.65 2.08 -15.66
C LEU A 52 5.28 0.83 -16.25
N LEU A 53 4.49 -0.20 -16.48
CA LEU A 53 4.95 -1.48 -17.04
C LEU A 53 4.88 -1.51 -18.58
N SER A 54 4.60 -0.36 -19.20
CA SER A 54 4.48 -0.23 -20.65
C SER A 54 3.47 -1.21 -21.28
N LEU A 55 2.45 -1.63 -20.54
CA LEU A 55 1.35 -2.43 -21.04
C LEU A 55 0.32 -1.59 -21.79
N ILE A 56 0.22 -0.32 -21.42
CA ILE A 56 -0.57 0.68 -22.15
C ILE A 56 0.27 1.95 -22.32
N LYS A 57 0.13 2.61 -23.46
CA LYS A 57 0.83 3.87 -23.74
C LYS A 57 0.10 5.03 -23.06
N PRO A 58 0.77 5.90 -22.29
CA PRO A 58 0.18 7.13 -21.78
C PRO A 58 -0.13 8.11 -22.92
N ASN A 59 -1.03 9.07 -22.66
CA ASN A 59 -1.32 10.16 -23.61
C ASN A 59 -0.30 11.29 -23.47
N SER A 60 0.16 11.54 -22.22
CA SER A 60 1.20 12.55 -21.93
C SER A 60 1.93 12.20 -20.64
N GLY A 61 2.98 12.93 -20.34
CA GLY A 61 3.83 12.75 -19.17
C GLY A 61 5.10 11.96 -19.46
N LYS A 62 5.97 11.87 -18.45
CA LYS A 62 7.25 11.17 -18.51
C LYS A 62 7.30 10.10 -17.43
N ILE A 63 7.83 8.94 -17.80
CA ILE A 63 8.10 7.83 -16.90
C ILE A 63 9.57 7.46 -17.03
N GLU A 64 10.28 7.52 -15.93
CA GLU A 64 11.67 7.09 -15.83
C GLU A 64 11.77 6.02 -14.75
N LEU A 65 12.46 4.91 -15.06
CA LEU A 65 12.81 3.88 -14.10
C LEU A 65 14.34 3.67 -14.14
N PHE A 66 14.94 3.56 -12.96
CA PHE A 66 16.39 3.41 -12.81
C PHE A 66 17.19 4.51 -13.54
N GLY A 67 16.64 5.73 -13.62
CA GLY A 67 17.22 6.87 -14.34
C GLY A 67 17.12 6.79 -15.87
N LYS A 68 16.39 5.81 -16.42
CA LYS A 68 16.20 5.60 -17.86
C LYS A 68 14.75 5.90 -18.28
N SER A 69 14.58 6.43 -19.48
CA SER A 69 13.25 6.73 -20.03
C SER A 69 12.55 5.44 -20.50
N LEU A 70 11.34 5.22 -19.99
CA LEU A 70 10.53 4.06 -20.43
C LEU A 70 10.18 4.11 -21.93
N ALA A 71 10.20 5.29 -22.53
CA ALA A 71 9.89 5.45 -23.95
C ALA A 71 11.01 4.92 -24.87
N THR A 72 12.27 5.01 -24.43
CA THR A 72 13.46 4.60 -25.22
C THR A 72 14.08 3.32 -24.75
N ASP A 73 14.11 3.06 -23.44
CA ASP A 73 14.90 1.98 -22.82
C ASP A 73 14.04 0.84 -22.25
N ARG A 74 12.81 0.71 -22.78
CA ARG A 74 11.77 -0.21 -22.27
C ARG A 74 12.29 -1.62 -21.94
N THR A 75 13.01 -2.26 -22.88
CA THR A 75 13.43 -3.64 -22.73
C THR A 75 14.45 -3.81 -21.61
N GLU A 76 15.39 -2.87 -21.49
CA GLU A 76 16.40 -2.88 -20.44
C GLU A 76 15.76 -2.65 -19.06
N ILE A 77 14.86 -1.68 -18.98
CA ILE A 77 14.12 -1.37 -17.76
C ILE A 77 13.32 -2.58 -17.28
N LEU A 78 12.50 -3.18 -18.15
CA LEU A 78 11.59 -4.26 -17.76
C LEU A 78 12.32 -5.56 -17.38
N ARG A 79 13.58 -5.75 -17.78
CA ARG A 79 14.41 -6.85 -17.28
C ARG A 79 14.70 -6.75 -15.79
N ASN A 80 14.62 -5.54 -15.21
CA ASN A 80 14.87 -5.30 -13.80
C ASN A 80 13.58 -5.10 -12.99
N VAL A 81 12.41 -5.41 -13.59
CA VAL A 81 11.10 -5.25 -12.96
C VAL A 81 10.38 -6.59 -12.90
N GLY A 82 10.03 -7.03 -11.69
CA GLY A 82 9.09 -8.14 -11.47
C GLY A 82 7.71 -7.58 -11.17
N SER A 83 6.65 -8.13 -11.77
CA SER A 83 5.31 -7.58 -11.53
C SER A 83 4.23 -8.63 -11.44
N ILE A 84 3.22 -8.37 -10.61
CA ILE A 84 1.92 -9.04 -10.61
C ILE A 84 0.86 -7.96 -10.81
N ILE A 85 0.11 -8.10 -11.91
CA ILE A 85 -1.03 -7.25 -12.20
C ILE A 85 -2.24 -8.16 -12.22
N GLU A 86 -3.24 -7.83 -11.38
CA GLU A 86 -4.40 -8.69 -11.18
C GLU A 86 -3.99 -10.05 -10.55
N LYS A 87 -4.68 -11.14 -10.91
CA LYS A 87 -4.42 -12.46 -10.33
C LYS A 87 -3.33 -13.18 -11.12
N PRO A 88 -2.34 -13.80 -10.44
CA PRO A 88 -1.37 -14.63 -11.14
C PRO A 88 -2.07 -15.86 -11.74
N ASP A 89 -1.77 -16.18 -12.99
CA ASP A 89 -2.30 -17.36 -13.68
C ASP A 89 -1.20 -18.40 -13.89
N PHE A 90 -1.55 -19.67 -13.66
CA PHE A 90 -0.64 -20.80 -13.67
C PHE A 90 -1.20 -21.98 -14.44
N TYR A 91 -0.32 -22.84 -14.91
CA TYR A 91 -0.70 -24.14 -15.44
C TYR A 91 -1.17 -25.04 -14.29
N LYS A 92 -2.49 -25.06 -14.08
CA LYS A 92 -3.13 -25.65 -12.88
C LYS A 92 -2.86 -27.15 -12.68
N TYR A 93 -2.59 -27.88 -13.76
CA TYR A 93 -2.31 -29.31 -13.73
C TYR A 93 -0.82 -29.64 -13.43
N LEU A 94 0.04 -28.64 -13.48
CA LEU A 94 1.46 -28.78 -13.15
C LEU A 94 1.72 -28.44 -11.69
N SER A 95 2.84 -28.93 -11.16
CA SER A 95 3.31 -28.58 -9.81
C SER A 95 3.77 -27.12 -9.75
N ALA A 96 3.89 -26.58 -8.52
CA ALA A 96 4.45 -25.25 -8.29
C ALA A 96 5.86 -25.12 -8.87
N GLN A 97 6.74 -26.07 -8.58
CA GLN A 97 8.09 -26.12 -9.12
C GLN A 97 8.09 -26.11 -10.65
N LYS A 98 7.24 -26.92 -11.29
CA LYS A 98 7.17 -27.00 -12.75
C LYS A 98 6.67 -25.71 -13.40
N ASN A 99 5.72 -25.03 -12.75
CA ASN A 99 5.30 -23.70 -13.19
C ASN A 99 6.49 -22.73 -13.18
N LEU A 100 7.25 -22.62 -12.07
CA LEU A 100 8.40 -21.74 -12.00
C LEU A 100 9.48 -22.07 -13.03
N GLU A 101 9.76 -23.36 -13.30
CA GLU A 101 10.67 -23.77 -14.37
C GLU A 101 10.23 -23.26 -15.76
N ILE A 102 8.94 -23.33 -16.06
CA ILE A 102 8.38 -22.84 -17.33
C ILE A 102 8.52 -21.32 -17.41
N PHE A 103 8.12 -20.60 -16.36
CA PHE A 103 8.19 -19.13 -16.34
C PHE A 103 9.65 -18.62 -16.36
N ALA A 104 10.59 -19.33 -15.73
CA ALA A 104 12.01 -19.01 -15.84
C ALA A 104 12.48 -19.06 -17.30
N ARG A 105 12.11 -20.12 -18.04
CA ARG A 105 12.44 -20.24 -19.48
C ARG A 105 11.79 -19.14 -20.32
N ILE A 106 10.52 -18.81 -20.05
CA ILE A 106 9.80 -17.76 -20.79
C ILE A 106 10.46 -16.39 -20.55
N SER A 107 10.88 -16.10 -19.31
CA SER A 107 11.56 -14.85 -18.98
C SER A 107 13.03 -14.79 -19.41
N GLY A 108 13.58 -15.88 -19.96
CA GLY A 108 14.99 -15.98 -20.31
C GLY A 108 15.92 -16.06 -19.11
N ALA A 109 15.40 -16.32 -17.91
CA ALA A 109 16.19 -16.46 -16.71
C ALA A 109 16.85 -17.84 -16.63
N SER A 110 18.17 -17.87 -16.41
CA SER A 110 18.90 -19.09 -16.11
C SER A 110 18.79 -19.38 -14.62
N VAL A 111 17.83 -20.22 -14.23
CA VAL A 111 17.55 -20.57 -12.83
C VAL A 111 17.73 -22.08 -12.66
N THR A 112 18.51 -22.47 -11.67
CA THR A 112 18.72 -23.88 -11.32
C THR A 112 17.54 -24.44 -10.52
N GLN A 113 17.42 -25.76 -10.46
CA GLN A 113 16.38 -26.40 -9.62
C GLN A 113 16.56 -26.07 -8.13
N LYS A 114 17.82 -25.88 -7.67
CA LYS A 114 18.13 -25.46 -6.32
C LYS A 114 17.58 -24.05 -6.03
N GLU A 115 17.84 -23.09 -6.92
CA GLU A 115 17.31 -21.72 -6.78
C GLU A 115 15.77 -21.69 -6.80
N ILE A 116 15.12 -22.53 -7.63
CA ILE A 116 13.65 -22.65 -7.62
C ILE A 116 13.16 -23.20 -6.26
N ALA A 117 13.84 -24.20 -5.71
CA ALA A 117 13.47 -24.73 -4.38
C ALA A 117 13.65 -23.67 -3.30
N GLU A 118 14.77 -22.94 -3.29
CA GLU A 118 15.02 -21.82 -2.38
C GLU A 118 13.96 -20.71 -2.50
N MET A 119 13.51 -20.38 -3.71
CA MET A 119 12.42 -19.42 -3.93
C MET A 119 11.09 -19.92 -3.36
N LEU A 120 10.77 -21.21 -3.56
CA LEU A 120 9.57 -21.82 -3.01
C LEU A 120 9.61 -21.85 -1.47
N ASP A 121 10.76 -22.14 -0.88
CA ASP A 121 10.97 -22.06 0.57
C ASP A 121 10.81 -20.63 1.07
N PHE A 122 11.40 -19.66 0.36
CA PHE A 122 11.30 -18.24 0.71
C PHE A 122 9.86 -17.74 0.76
N VAL A 123 8.99 -18.18 -0.17
CA VAL A 123 7.57 -17.80 -0.17
C VAL A 123 6.70 -18.76 0.67
N GLY A 124 7.30 -19.67 1.44
CA GLY A 124 6.59 -20.63 2.31
C GLY A 124 5.80 -21.71 1.56
N LEU A 125 6.29 -22.11 0.38
CA LEU A 125 5.70 -23.17 -0.45
C LEU A 125 6.63 -24.37 -0.68
N GLY A 126 7.75 -24.48 0.05
CA GLY A 126 8.74 -25.56 -0.13
C GLY A 126 8.12 -26.94 0.02
N ASN A 127 7.36 -27.19 1.09
CA ASN A 127 6.65 -28.44 1.35
C ASN A 127 5.55 -28.76 0.32
N ARG A 128 5.18 -27.79 -0.51
CA ARG A 128 4.14 -27.89 -1.54
C ARG A 128 4.71 -27.79 -2.97
N ALA A 129 6.05 -27.80 -3.12
CA ALA A 129 6.74 -27.62 -4.39
C ALA A 129 6.29 -28.60 -5.49
N LYS A 130 6.01 -29.85 -5.10
CA LYS A 130 5.59 -30.94 -6.00
C LYS A 130 4.06 -31.02 -6.19
N ASP A 131 3.28 -30.26 -5.43
CA ASP A 131 1.83 -30.30 -5.50
C ASP A 131 1.32 -29.53 -6.71
N ARG A 132 0.21 -30.02 -7.29
CA ARG A 132 -0.43 -29.36 -8.44
C ARG A 132 -1.09 -28.06 -8.00
N VAL A 133 -0.88 -26.99 -8.77
CA VAL A 133 -1.41 -25.65 -8.46
C VAL A 133 -2.95 -25.61 -8.45
N LYS A 134 -3.63 -26.58 -9.08
CA LYS A 134 -5.10 -26.72 -9.00
C LYS A 134 -5.61 -26.78 -7.55
N GLY A 135 -4.86 -27.40 -6.65
CA GLY A 135 -5.21 -27.53 -5.24
C GLY A 135 -4.77 -26.37 -4.34
N PHE A 136 -4.17 -25.32 -4.90
CA PHE A 136 -3.69 -24.18 -4.12
C PHE A 136 -4.82 -23.23 -3.76
N SER A 137 -4.80 -22.74 -2.49
CA SER A 137 -5.62 -21.62 -2.06
C SER A 137 -5.27 -20.34 -2.82
N HIS A 138 -6.09 -19.29 -2.68
CA HIS A 138 -5.79 -17.99 -3.28
C HIS A 138 -4.45 -17.42 -2.75
N GLY A 139 -4.22 -17.46 -1.43
CA GLY A 139 -2.97 -17.01 -0.82
C GLY A 139 -1.74 -17.81 -1.29
N MET A 140 -1.86 -19.14 -1.45
CA MET A 140 -0.79 -19.96 -2.02
C MET A 140 -0.47 -19.56 -3.47
N LYS A 141 -1.48 -19.29 -4.28
CA LYS A 141 -1.27 -18.81 -5.67
C LYS A 141 -0.61 -17.43 -5.68
N GLN A 142 -1.03 -16.53 -4.79
CA GLN A 142 -0.43 -15.20 -4.68
C GLN A 142 1.06 -15.28 -4.29
N ARG A 143 1.41 -16.13 -3.31
CA ARG A 143 2.80 -16.37 -2.92
C ARG A 143 3.62 -17.00 -4.05
N LEU A 144 3.04 -17.94 -4.79
CA LEU A 144 3.69 -18.50 -5.98
C LEU A 144 3.90 -17.43 -7.07
N GLY A 145 2.95 -16.50 -7.24
CA GLY A 145 3.10 -15.34 -8.13
C GLY A 145 4.27 -14.46 -7.73
N ILE A 146 4.43 -14.19 -6.44
CA ILE A 146 5.59 -13.44 -5.94
C ILE A 146 6.88 -14.21 -6.24
N ALA A 147 6.94 -15.54 -6.02
CA ALA A 147 8.11 -16.35 -6.41
C ALA A 147 8.41 -16.24 -7.91
N GLN A 148 7.39 -16.23 -8.76
CA GLN A 148 7.54 -16.04 -10.20
C GLN A 148 8.21 -14.70 -10.53
N THR A 149 7.84 -13.61 -9.84
CA THR A 149 8.43 -12.28 -10.08
C THR A 149 9.94 -12.25 -9.75
N LEU A 150 10.42 -13.14 -8.89
CA LEU A 150 11.81 -13.17 -8.44
C LEU A 150 12.74 -13.96 -9.35
N LEU A 151 12.22 -14.71 -10.32
CA LEU A 151 13.01 -15.63 -11.16
C LEU A 151 14.17 -14.97 -11.90
N HIS A 152 14.00 -13.74 -12.36
CA HIS A 152 15.02 -12.94 -13.05
C HIS A 152 15.74 -11.93 -12.14
N LYS A 153 15.59 -12.07 -10.81
CA LYS A 153 16.27 -11.29 -9.77
C LYS A 153 16.09 -9.76 -9.91
N PRO A 154 14.85 -9.26 -10.09
CA PRO A 154 14.60 -7.85 -10.34
C PRO A 154 14.97 -6.99 -9.12
N ASP A 155 15.28 -5.70 -9.35
CA ASP A 155 15.50 -4.71 -8.29
C ASP A 155 14.20 -4.03 -7.85
N LEU A 156 13.21 -3.97 -8.74
CA LEU A 156 11.88 -3.41 -8.49
C LEU A 156 10.80 -4.48 -8.61
N ILE A 157 9.92 -4.54 -7.61
CA ILE A 157 8.74 -5.40 -7.60
C ILE A 157 7.50 -4.53 -7.60
N VAL A 158 6.58 -4.77 -8.54
CA VAL A 158 5.30 -4.05 -8.65
C VAL A 158 4.14 -5.02 -8.41
N LEU A 159 3.33 -4.73 -7.41
CA LEU A 159 2.21 -5.57 -6.99
C LEU A 159 0.90 -4.78 -7.03
N ASP A 160 -0.01 -5.17 -7.91
CA ASP A 160 -1.34 -4.54 -7.99
C ASP A 160 -2.33 -5.29 -7.09
N GLU A 161 -2.74 -4.64 -6.00
CA GLU A 161 -3.67 -5.15 -4.98
C GLU A 161 -3.34 -6.58 -4.48
N PRO A 162 -2.11 -6.82 -3.94
CA PRO A 162 -1.63 -8.18 -3.67
C PRO A 162 -2.39 -8.94 -2.60
N THR A 163 -3.19 -8.28 -1.78
CA THR A 163 -3.94 -8.85 -0.65
C THR A 163 -5.44 -9.02 -0.95
N THR A 164 -5.91 -8.49 -2.07
CA THR A 164 -7.34 -8.51 -2.42
C THR A 164 -7.88 -9.93 -2.57
N GLY A 165 -8.96 -10.21 -1.81
CA GLY A 165 -9.66 -11.51 -1.83
C GLY A 165 -8.93 -12.62 -1.07
N LEU A 166 -7.97 -12.29 -0.22
CA LEU A 166 -7.35 -13.21 0.73
C LEU A 166 -8.12 -13.23 2.05
N ASP A 167 -8.02 -14.34 2.74
CA ASP A 167 -8.43 -14.44 4.13
C ASP A 167 -7.46 -13.69 5.06
N PRO A 168 -7.82 -13.40 6.32
CA PRO A 168 -6.96 -12.64 7.23
C PRO A 168 -5.56 -13.23 7.40
N GLN A 169 -5.45 -14.55 7.43
CA GLN A 169 -4.14 -15.22 7.52
C GLN A 169 -3.30 -15.00 6.27
N GLY A 170 -3.90 -15.12 5.08
CA GLY A 170 -3.23 -14.86 3.80
C GLY A 170 -2.75 -13.43 3.67
N ILE A 171 -3.50 -12.44 4.18
CA ILE A 171 -3.09 -11.03 4.22
C ILE A 171 -1.81 -10.89 5.06
N ILE A 172 -1.77 -11.49 6.27
CA ILE A 172 -0.60 -11.46 7.15
C ILE A 172 0.62 -12.11 6.46
N GLU A 173 0.42 -13.25 5.79
CA GLU A 173 1.50 -13.96 5.10
C GLU A 173 2.09 -13.14 3.94
N ILE A 174 1.26 -12.51 3.11
CA ILE A 174 1.71 -11.63 2.02
C ILE A 174 2.43 -10.40 2.57
N ARG A 175 1.91 -9.77 3.62
CA ARG A 175 2.56 -8.65 4.31
C ARG A 175 3.96 -9.01 4.77
N ASN A 176 4.09 -10.10 5.52
CA ASN A 176 5.38 -10.56 6.01
C ASN A 176 6.36 -10.87 4.87
N LEU A 177 5.86 -11.44 3.78
CA LEU A 177 6.67 -11.72 2.60
C LEU A 177 7.17 -10.42 1.93
N ILE A 178 6.33 -9.39 1.81
CA ILE A 178 6.73 -8.07 1.29
C ILE A 178 7.82 -7.44 2.17
N LEU A 179 7.66 -7.48 3.48
CA LEU A 179 8.67 -6.97 4.42
C LEU A 179 9.99 -7.73 4.33
N ARG A 180 9.95 -9.05 4.19
CA ARG A 180 11.14 -9.88 3.98
C ARG A 180 11.84 -9.58 2.65
N LEU A 181 11.11 -9.32 1.58
CA LEU A 181 11.69 -8.89 0.29
C LEU A 181 12.47 -7.58 0.44
N LYS A 182 11.95 -6.64 1.23
CA LYS A 182 12.67 -5.39 1.55
C LYS A 182 13.91 -5.64 2.39
N THR A 183 13.76 -6.35 3.52
CA THR A 183 14.82 -6.45 4.55
C THR A 183 15.91 -7.46 4.20
N GLU A 184 15.53 -8.64 3.67
CA GLU A 184 16.47 -9.73 3.38
C GLU A 184 17.05 -9.65 1.97
N GLN A 185 16.31 -9.07 1.00
CA GLN A 185 16.74 -9.02 -0.40
C GLN A 185 16.94 -7.59 -0.94
N ASN A 186 16.82 -6.57 -0.10
CA ASN A 186 16.99 -5.14 -0.46
C ASN A 186 16.16 -4.71 -1.69
N LYS A 187 14.96 -5.26 -1.88
CA LYS A 187 14.09 -4.93 -3.01
C LYS A 187 13.38 -3.59 -2.80
N THR A 188 13.21 -2.86 -3.89
CA THR A 188 12.27 -1.74 -3.95
C THR A 188 10.92 -2.29 -4.36
N ILE A 189 9.84 -1.89 -3.67
CA ILE A 189 8.52 -2.44 -3.88
C ILE A 189 7.52 -1.31 -4.08
N LEU A 190 6.75 -1.35 -5.16
CA LEU A 190 5.57 -0.52 -5.35
C LEU A 190 4.35 -1.43 -5.25
N LEU A 191 3.43 -1.10 -4.36
CA LEU A 191 2.19 -1.87 -4.23
C LEU A 191 0.97 -0.95 -4.20
N SER A 192 -0.10 -1.37 -4.87
CA SER A 192 -1.38 -0.67 -4.78
C SER A 192 -2.28 -1.30 -3.72
N SER A 193 -3.09 -0.46 -3.07
CA SER A 193 -4.19 -0.89 -2.21
C SER A 193 -5.30 0.15 -2.20
N HIS A 194 -6.51 -0.30 -1.87
CA HIS A 194 -7.63 0.59 -1.55
C HIS A 194 -7.85 0.70 -0.04
N GLN A 195 -7.04 0.01 0.78
CA GLN A 195 -7.12 -0.01 2.24
C GLN A 195 -5.91 0.69 2.84
N LEU A 196 -6.16 1.78 3.57
CA LEU A 196 -5.11 2.55 4.25
C LEU A 196 -4.38 1.71 5.29
N SER A 197 -5.12 0.91 6.07
CA SER A 197 -4.57 0.05 7.12
C SER A 197 -3.53 -0.96 6.62
N GLU A 198 -3.64 -1.43 5.38
CA GLU A 198 -2.64 -2.30 4.77
C GLU A 198 -1.36 -1.54 4.46
N ILE A 199 -1.49 -0.35 3.82
CA ILE A 199 -0.35 0.49 3.46
C ILE A 199 0.43 0.93 4.70
N GLU A 200 -0.28 1.32 5.74
CA GLU A 200 0.30 1.75 7.01
C GLU A 200 1.21 0.71 7.66
N LEU A 201 0.87 -0.57 7.52
CA LEU A 201 1.60 -1.66 8.15
C LEU A 201 2.87 -2.09 7.40
N ILE A 202 2.99 -1.74 6.10
CA ILE A 202 4.08 -2.24 5.25
C ILE A 202 4.86 -1.16 4.52
N ALA A 203 4.23 -0.04 4.18
CA ALA A 203 4.87 1.01 3.39
C ALA A 203 5.59 2.04 4.27
N ASN A 204 6.74 2.53 3.81
CA ASN A 204 7.41 3.66 4.43
C ASN A 204 7.05 5.00 3.76
N ARG A 205 6.70 4.98 2.46
CA ARG A 205 6.20 6.14 1.72
C ARG A 205 4.96 5.76 0.94
N MET A 206 4.11 6.72 0.63
CA MET A 206 2.92 6.50 -0.17
C MET A 206 2.52 7.72 -0.98
N VAL A 207 1.69 7.48 -1.97
CA VAL A 207 0.88 8.49 -2.65
C VAL A 207 -0.59 8.12 -2.56
N ILE A 208 -1.44 9.10 -2.28
CA ILE A 208 -2.89 8.94 -2.35
C ILE A 208 -3.38 9.49 -3.67
N ILE A 209 -4.15 8.68 -4.39
CA ILE A 209 -4.79 9.09 -5.64
C ILE A 209 -6.31 9.00 -5.54
N ASN A 210 -7.00 9.97 -6.14
CA ASN A 210 -8.44 9.97 -6.31
C ASN A 210 -8.81 10.57 -7.66
N GLN A 211 -9.84 10.03 -8.33
CA GLN A 211 -10.34 10.51 -9.63
C GLN A 211 -9.24 10.78 -10.68
N GLY A 212 -8.21 9.94 -10.67
CA GLY A 212 -7.07 10.03 -11.58
C GLY A 212 -5.99 11.05 -11.21
N ARG A 213 -6.07 11.72 -10.06
CA ARG A 213 -5.09 12.74 -9.61
C ARG A 213 -4.33 12.27 -8.38
N SER A 214 -3.07 12.66 -8.28
CA SER A 214 -2.31 12.55 -7.02
C SER A 214 -2.74 13.67 -6.07
N ILE A 215 -3.11 13.30 -4.85
CA ILE A 215 -3.62 14.24 -3.83
C ILE A 215 -2.52 14.60 -2.85
N VAL A 216 -1.81 13.59 -2.34
CA VAL A 216 -0.71 13.77 -1.39
C VAL A 216 0.32 12.67 -1.57
N GLU A 217 1.60 13.01 -1.47
CA GLU A 217 2.73 12.08 -1.44
C GLU A 217 3.60 12.40 -0.22
N GLY A 218 4.11 11.38 0.47
CA GLY A 218 5.01 11.58 1.59
C GLY A 218 5.38 10.30 2.33
N ASN A 219 6.10 10.48 3.42
CA ASN A 219 6.39 9.42 4.38
C ASN A 219 5.09 9.02 5.10
N VAL A 220 4.81 7.71 5.20
CA VAL A 220 3.59 7.21 5.83
C VAL A 220 3.47 7.68 7.28
N GLN A 221 4.55 7.60 8.05
CA GLN A 221 4.55 8.01 9.46
C GLN A 221 4.32 9.53 9.62
N GLU A 222 4.91 10.36 8.74
CA GLU A 222 4.71 11.81 8.77
C GLU A 222 3.28 12.19 8.39
N LEU A 223 2.72 11.54 7.37
CA LEU A 223 1.33 11.76 6.94
C LEU A 223 0.31 11.28 7.99
N LEU A 224 0.67 10.22 8.77
CA LEU A 224 -0.15 9.70 9.86
C LEU A 224 0.02 10.50 11.17
N ASN A 225 1.21 11.05 11.41
CA ASN A 225 1.55 11.77 12.63
C ASN A 225 1.32 13.29 12.51
N ASN A 226 0.51 13.75 11.55
CA ASN A 226 0.05 15.14 11.62
C ASN A 226 -0.42 15.42 13.04
N GLU A 227 0.15 16.48 13.65
CA GLU A 227 0.11 16.78 15.08
C GLU A 227 -1.30 16.75 15.70
N GLU A 228 -2.33 16.95 14.90
CA GLU A 228 -3.73 16.91 15.32
C GLU A 228 -4.42 15.59 14.93
N THR A 229 -5.06 14.97 15.88
CA THR A 229 -5.93 13.79 15.71
C THR A 229 -7.33 14.10 16.20
N VAL A 230 -8.31 13.47 15.60
CA VAL A 230 -9.68 13.47 16.15
C VAL A 230 -9.74 12.41 17.23
N VAL A 231 -10.05 12.81 18.45
CA VAL A 231 -10.24 11.89 19.58
C VAL A 231 -11.73 11.74 19.84
N ARG A 232 -12.26 10.54 19.63
CA ARG A 232 -13.62 10.18 20.02
C ARG A 232 -13.63 9.80 21.49
N VAL A 233 -14.51 10.44 22.23
CA VAL A 233 -14.67 10.21 23.67
C VAL A 233 -16.09 9.74 23.93
N GLU A 234 -16.23 8.64 24.66
CA GLU A 234 -17.48 8.16 25.22
C GLU A 234 -17.44 8.29 26.73
N ILE A 235 -18.39 9.06 27.30
CA ILE A 235 -18.39 9.51 28.68
C ILE A 235 -19.83 9.69 29.18
N ASP A 236 -20.03 9.67 30.47
CA ASP A 236 -21.37 9.78 31.10
C ASP A 236 -22.08 11.12 30.84
N SER A 237 -21.31 12.19 30.60
CA SER A 237 -21.87 13.52 30.27
C SER A 237 -21.00 14.31 29.30
N SER A 238 -21.37 14.31 28.02
CA SER A 238 -20.64 15.05 27.00
C SER A 238 -20.64 16.56 27.22
N ASP A 239 -21.75 17.15 27.74
CA ASP A 239 -21.85 18.59 27.95
C ASP A 239 -20.84 19.10 28.98
N LYS A 240 -20.77 18.42 30.14
CA LYS A 240 -19.80 18.77 31.18
C LYS A 240 -18.33 18.55 30.66
N ALA A 241 -18.11 17.49 29.94
CA ALA A 241 -16.78 17.20 29.37
C ALA A 241 -16.34 18.27 28.37
N ILE A 242 -17.25 18.71 27.47
CA ILE A 242 -17.00 19.77 26.49
C ILE A 242 -16.72 21.12 27.15
N GLU A 243 -17.47 21.45 28.20
CA GLU A 243 -17.22 22.66 28.98
C GLU A 243 -15.83 22.65 29.64
N LEU A 244 -15.46 21.53 30.24
CA LEU A 244 -14.13 21.37 30.84
C LEU A 244 -12.99 21.48 29.80
N ILE A 245 -13.15 20.89 28.62
CA ILE A 245 -12.17 20.99 27.52
C ILE A 245 -11.96 22.45 27.12
N LYS A 246 -13.07 23.19 26.88
CA LYS A 246 -13.00 24.61 26.48
C LYS A 246 -12.33 25.49 27.53
N ASN A 247 -12.65 25.26 28.81
CA ASN A 247 -12.16 26.09 29.92
C ASN A 247 -10.70 25.78 30.30
N HIS A 248 -10.26 24.51 30.27
CA HIS A 248 -8.95 24.10 30.78
C HIS A 248 -7.93 23.82 29.69
N LEU A 249 -8.35 23.25 28.55
CA LEU A 249 -7.42 22.89 27.47
C LEU A 249 -7.42 23.90 26.32
N GLN A 250 -8.34 24.88 26.35
CA GLN A 250 -8.49 25.94 25.32
C GLN A 250 -8.65 25.38 23.90
N ILE A 251 -9.28 24.20 23.77
CA ILE A 251 -9.57 23.58 22.49
C ILE A 251 -10.97 24.02 22.05
N SER A 252 -11.06 24.64 20.88
CA SER A 252 -12.33 25.17 20.34
C SER A 252 -13.05 24.18 19.42
N THR A 253 -12.32 23.24 18.83
CA THR A 253 -12.89 22.29 17.84
C THR A 253 -13.36 21.02 18.55
N VAL A 254 -14.62 21.04 18.98
CA VAL A 254 -15.28 19.92 19.64
C VAL A 254 -16.66 19.74 19.01
N ASP A 255 -16.90 18.56 18.45
CA ASP A 255 -18.15 18.20 17.79
C ASP A 255 -18.93 17.21 18.67
N ARG A 256 -20.09 17.63 19.17
CA ARG A 256 -20.99 16.76 19.92
C ARG A 256 -21.74 15.82 18.97
N ILE A 257 -21.67 14.51 19.26
CA ILE A 257 -22.37 13.47 18.48
C ILE A 257 -23.66 13.04 19.20
N SER A 258 -23.58 12.83 20.52
CA SER A 258 -24.71 12.45 21.38
C SER A 258 -24.50 12.93 22.81
N ASP A 259 -25.43 12.59 23.71
CA ASP A 259 -25.34 12.97 25.14
C ASP A 259 -24.13 12.32 25.84
N SER A 260 -23.62 11.22 25.30
CA SER A 260 -22.49 10.49 25.86
C SER A 260 -21.26 10.45 24.95
N VAL A 261 -21.33 10.97 23.70
CA VAL A 261 -20.26 10.87 22.72
C VAL A 261 -19.97 12.22 22.10
N PHE A 262 -18.70 12.59 22.04
CA PHE A 262 -18.21 13.76 21.29
C PHE A 262 -16.85 13.46 20.64
N GLU A 263 -16.47 14.29 19.69
CA GLU A 263 -15.16 14.27 19.03
C GLU A 263 -14.42 15.58 19.29
N VAL A 264 -13.15 15.50 19.61
CA VAL A 264 -12.28 16.66 19.85
C VAL A 264 -11.03 16.56 18.96
N VAL A 265 -10.68 17.66 18.29
CA VAL A 265 -9.45 17.77 17.52
C VAL A 265 -8.33 18.23 18.44
N MET A 266 -7.32 17.38 18.65
CA MET A 266 -6.21 17.71 19.53
C MET A 266 -4.93 16.97 19.14
N VAL A 267 -3.81 17.42 19.66
CA VAL A 267 -2.51 16.77 19.43
C VAL A 267 -2.46 15.46 20.21
N LYS A 268 -2.03 14.37 19.56
CA LYS A 268 -2.07 13.01 20.13
C LYS A 268 -1.35 12.90 21.49
N HIS A 269 -0.24 13.60 21.69
CA HIS A 269 0.51 13.53 22.96
C HIS A 269 -0.24 14.18 24.12
N ARG A 270 -1.29 15.01 23.87
CA ARG A 270 -2.12 15.62 24.91
C ARG A 270 -3.33 14.77 25.31
N VAL A 271 -3.57 13.62 24.68
CA VAL A 271 -4.67 12.69 25.07
C VAL A 271 -4.59 12.27 26.55
N PRO A 272 -3.42 12.02 27.15
CA PRO A 272 -3.34 11.77 28.59
C PRO A 272 -3.81 12.93 29.47
N GLU A 273 -3.62 14.20 29.03
CA GLU A 273 -4.13 15.38 29.74
C GLU A 273 -5.66 15.40 29.77
N LEU A 274 -6.30 15.01 28.64
CA LEU A 274 -7.72 14.88 28.52
C LEU A 274 -8.30 13.84 29.48
N SER A 275 -7.67 12.67 29.54
CA SER A 275 -8.07 11.59 30.45
C SER A 275 -7.96 12.03 31.91
N LYS A 276 -6.87 12.68 32.28
CA LYS A 276 -6.64 13.20 33.64
C LYS A 276 -7.70 14.23 34.03
N LEU A 277 -8.01 15.18 33.15
CA LEU A 277 -9.01 16.22 33.36
C LEU A 277 -10.38 15.64 33.68
N PHE A 278 -10.81 14.63 32.96
CA PHE A 278 -12.12 14.01 33.16
C PHE A 278 -12.19 13.22 34.46
N VAL A 279 -11.14 12.45 34.80
CA VAL A 279 -11.07 11.69 36.04
C VAL A 279 -11.09 12.64 37.27
N GLU A 280 -10.32 13.73 37.22
CA GLU A 280 -10.29 14.74 38.29
C GLU A 280 -11.62 15.47 38.47
N ALA A 281 -12.40 15.61 37.40
CA ALA A 281 -13.73 16.18 37.43
C ALA A 281 -14.84 15.18 37.83
N GLY A 282 -14.49 13.93 38.14
CA GLY A 282 -15.42 12.88 38.54
C GLY A 282 -16.30 12.33 37.41
N LEU A 283 -15.88 12.49 36.16
CA LEU A 283 -16.57 11.95 35.00
C LEU A 283 -16.09 10.50 34.70
N HIS A 284 -17.04 9.64 34.34
CA HIS A 284 -16.73 8.24 34.04
C HIS A 284 -16.50 8.03 32.54
N ILE A 285 -15.24 7.80 32.18
CA ILE A 285 -14.81 7.52 30.81
C ILE A 285 -15.15 6.08 30.45
N GLN A 286 -15.90 5.88 29.35
CA GLN A 286 -16.19 4.56 28.81
C GLN A 286 -15.19 4.20 27.70
N ALA A 287 -14.83 5.17 26.84
CA ALA A 287 -13.82 4.99 25.83
C ALA A 287 -13.13 6.32 25.47
N ILE A 288 -11.84 6.24 25.15
CA ILE A 288 -11.09 7.33 24.48
C ILE A 288 -10.36 6.68 23.32
N GLU A 289 -10.81 7.00 22.10
CA GLU A 289 -10.27 6.42 20.87
C GLU A 289 -9.72 7.51 19.97
N PRO A 290 -8.39 7.62 19.82
CA PRO A 290 -7.84 8.52 18.82
C PRO A 290 -8.15 7.98 17.43
N LYS A 291 -9.01 8.67 16.70
CA LYS A 291 -9.27 8.42 15.28
C LYS A 291 -8.14 9.05 14.47
N ARG A 292 -7.64 8.33 13.49
CA ARG A 292 -6.57 8.83 12.65
C ARG A 292 -7.13 9.80 11.61
N LYS A 293 -6.65 11.03 11.64
CA LYS A 293 -7.06 12.10 10.71
C LYS A 293 -6.91 11.69 9.23
N LEU A 294 -5.99 10.77 8.94
CA LEU A 294 -5.77 10.27 7.59
C LEU A 294 -6.89 9.33 7.12
N GLU A 295 -7.50 8.53 8.02
CA GLU A 295 -8.71 7.75 7.68
C GLU A 295 -9.87 8.68 7.35
N ASP A 296 -10.09 9.71 8.18
CA ASP A 296 -11.14 10.72 7.92
C ASP A 296 -10.81 11.55 6.68
N TYR A 297 -9.53 11.90 6.46
CA TYR A 297 -9.08 12.59 5.27
C TYR A 297 -9.23 11.71 4.03
N PHE A 298 -8.88 10.44 4.12
CA PHE A 298 -9.07 9.46 3.07
C PHE A 298 -10.56 9.26 2.74
N ILE A 299 -11.42 9.16 3.77
CA ILE A 299 -12.88 9.07 3.61
C ILE A 299 -13.42 10.34 2.95
N LYS A 300 -12.99 11.55 3.38
CA LYS A 300 -13.38 12.81 2.76
C LYS A 300 -12.96 12.91 1.29
N ILE A 301 -11.74 12.45 0.96
CA ILE A 301 -11.25 12.41 -0.42
C ILE A 301 -12.07 11.44 -1.29
N ILE A 302 -12.53 10.33 -0.71
CA ILE A 302 -13.36 9.35 -1.44
C ILE A 302 -14.77 9.89 -1.69
N GLN A 303 -15.31 10.68 -0.77
CA GLN A 303 -16.67 11.21 -0.82
C GLN A 303 -16.80 12.52 -1.63
N SER A 304 -15.71 13.21 -1.90
CA SER A 304 -15.64 14.39 -2.77
C SER A 304 -15.36 14.01 -4.25
#